data_bbe08513b96e9ed8618bb0c15e413c90
#
_entry.id   bbe08513b96e9ed8618bb0c15e413c90
#
_cell.length_a   1.000
_cell.length_b   1.000
_cell.length_c   1.000
_cell.angle_alpha   90.00
_cell.angle_beta   90.00
_cell.angle_gamma   90.00
#
_symmetry.space_group_name_H-M   'P 1'
#
loop_
_entity.id
_entity.type
_entity.pdbx_description
1 polymer ?
#
loop_
_entity_poly.entity_id
_entity_poly.type
_entity_poly.pdbx_seq_one_letter_code
_entity_poly.pdbx_strand_id
1 'polypeptide(L)'
;MHFPDFRLSYRQAMLSDSAPHPSTSDQAADKNWVLFLWFRLLFSCRFYYPVLAVLFLDLGLTATQYILLNVAWAAASLLSDVPAGVLADRFGRKPLLVAASCCMVLEMTLLCIAPRNGGMVLFLFCLGNRILSGLAEGLASGADEALVYDSLEERGRSGQWHQVLEQVTRWQSVGMLFAMLIGGAVYAPGFMNKLLGFFGRHPQFTQGITLRFPVYLTLISSLGVLLLALCFKESKHCRSCALENPDGSHASSVVGAFRFVGEACSWLFKSPVALFVVVAGLLLDSSARLFLTFSSSYFRLIGIPEASFGLLGAAMAGLGFFVSPWARKMVSNNTVGQSFNLIAAVVLIGLCGVALHLHTWGVLFAFPLGAAMTLIGFTVSSTLNQLVDSHHRATVLSFKGVAFNLAYAGISLLFALALHHFHGADPSAILAKAFALLPLWLILVWSLLLIAFHQHRRIIMQKLTA
;
A
#
# COMPACT_ATOMS: atom_id res chain seq x y z
N MET A 1 -22.71 -28.91 9.31
CA MET A 1 -22.84 -27.76 8.42
C MET A 1 -22.57 -28.19 6.98
N HIS A 2 -23.61 -28.35 6.19
CA HIS A 2 -23.54 -28.76 4.78
C HIS A 2 -23.07 -27.57 3.95
N PHE A 3 -21.96 -27.71 3.26
CA PHE A 3 -21.57 -26.78 2.16
C PHE A 3 -22.38 -27.18 0.94
N PRO A 4 -23.14 -26.26 0.31
CA PRO A 4 -23.82 -26.58 -0.94
C PRO A 4 -22.81 -26.74 -2.07
N ASP A 5 -23.03 -27.75 -2.90
CA ASP A 5 -22.21 -28.17 -4.03
C ASP A 5 -22.14 -27.09 -5.11
N PHE A 6 -21.08 -26.30 -5.08
CA PHE A 6 -20.81 -25.18 -5.99
C PHE A 6 -20.47 -25.65 -7.43
N ARG A 7 -20.21 -26.95 -7.64
CA ARG A 7 -19.87 -27.51 -8.94
C ARG A 7 -21.08 -27.73 -9.87
N LEU A 8 -22.28 -27.91 -9.34
CA LEU A 8 -23.49 -28.16 -10.14
C LEU A 8 -24.10 -26.88 -10.70
N SER A 9 -24.04 -25.76 -9.97
CA SER A 9 -24.52 -24.44 -10.43
C SER A 9 -23.69 -23.89 -11.61
N TYR A 10 -22.38 -24.16 -11.61
CA TYR A 10 -21.47 -23.71 -12.66
C TYR A 10 -21.70 -24.46 -14.00
N ARG A 11 -22.08 -25.73 -13.92
CA ARG A 11 -22.32 -26.58 -15.09
C ARG A 11 -23.69 -26.31 -15.76
N GLN A 12 -24.69 -25.93 -14.99
CA GLN A 12 -26.02 -25.58 -15.51
C GLN A 12 -26.05 -24.20 -16.19
N ALA A 13 -25.27 -23.24 -15.72
CA ALA A 13 -25.12 -21.94 -16.38
C ALA A 13 -24.38 -22.02 -17.74
N MET A 14 -23.59 -23.06 -17.95
CA MET A 14 -22.87 -23.28 -19.22
C MET A 14 -23.69 -24.01 -20.31
N LEU A 15 -24.83 -24.59 -19.97
CA LEU A 15 -25.62 -25.44 -20.89
C LEU A 15 -26.88 -24.76 -21.45
N SER A 16 -27.17 -23.49 -21.11
CA SER A 16 -28.41 -22.83 -21.53
C SER A 16 -28.27 -21.75 -22.60
N ASP A 17 -27.08 -21.53 -23.17
CA ASP A 17 -26.95 -20.57 -24.26
C ASP A 17 -26.40 -21.23 -25.54
N SER A 18 -27.28 -21.37 -26.51
CA SER A 18 -26.96 -21.60 -27.94
C SER A 18 -26.40 -20.29 -28.56
N ALA A 19 -25.22 -19.86 -28.08
CA ALA A 19 -24.51 -18.73 -28.66
C ALA A 19 -23.65 -19.16 -29.85
N PRO A 20 -23.49 -18.32 -30.88
CA PRO A 20 -22.62 -18.62 -32.04
C PRO A 20 -21.17 -18.83 -31.56
N HIS A 21 -20.43 -19.70 -32.27
CA HIS A 21 -19.04 -20.03 -31.96
C HIS A 21 -18.22 -18.75 -31.70
N PRO A 22 -17.56 -18.65 -30.53
CA PRO A 22 -16.83 -17.44 -30.17
C PRO A 22 -15.71 -17.17 -31.19
N SER A 23 -15.64 -15.95 -31.70
CA SER A 23 -14.57 -15.51 -32.57
C SER A 23 -13.21 -15.57 -31.81
N THR A 24 -12.10 -15.63 -32.54
CA THR A 24 -10.75 -15.64 -31.96
C THR A 24 -10.49 -14.41 -31.03
N SER A 25 -11.22 -13.30 -31.24
CA SER A 25 -11.23 -12.13 -30.36
C SER A 25 -11.96 -12.42 -29.05
N ASP A 26 -12.99 -13.25 -29.04
CA ASP A 26 -13.77 -13.59 -27.83
C ASP A 26 -13.02 -14.54 -26.91
N GLN A 27 -12.26 -15.49 -27.44
CA GLN A 27 -11.41 -16.38 -26.65
C GLN A 27 -10.22 -15.62 -25.99
N ALA A 28 -9.76 -14.56 -26.62
CA ALA A 28 -8.61 -13.81 -26.15
C ALA A 28 -8.93 -12.83 -25.02
N ALA A 29 -10.14 -12.27 -24.99
CA ALA A 29 -10.58 -11.42 -23.88
C ALA A 29 -11.03 -12.25 -22.66
N ASP A 30 -11.40 -13.54 -22.82
CA ASP A 30 -11.59 -14.48 -21.69
C ASP A 30 -10.30 -14.69 -20.87
N LYS A 31 -9.15 -14.35 -21.43
CA LYS A 31 -7.87 -14.45 -20.75
C LYS A 31 -7.53 -13.25 -19.91
N ASN A 32 -8.13 -12.05 -20.14
CA ASN A 32 -7.74 -10.83 -19.42
C ASN A 32 -7.98 -10.93 -17.92
N TRP A 33 -9.06 -11.55 -17.43
CA TRP A 33 -9.30 -11.69 -16.00
C TRP A 33 -8.30 -12.65 -15.33
N VAL A 34 -7.89 -13.72 -16.04
CA VAL A 34 -6.86 -14.65 -15.56
C VAL A 34 -5.50 -13.97 -15.55
N LEU A 35 -5.18 -13.21 -16.60
CA LEU A 35 -3.96 -12.39 -16.66
C LEU A 35 -3.93 -11.37 -15.54
N PHE A 36 -5.06 -10.73 -15.23
CA PHE A 36 -5.19 -9.77 -14.13
C PHE A 36 -4.94 -10.41 -12.77
N LEU A 37 -5.50 -11.60 -12.54
CA LEU A 37 -5.27 -12.35 -11.31
C LEU A 37 -3.78 -12.61 -11.08
N TRP A 38 -3.09 -13.14 -12.10
CA TRP A 38 -1.66 -13.41 -12.03
C TRP A 38 -0.82 -12.15 -11.99
N PHE A 39 -1.21 -11.09 -12.72
CA PHE A 39 -0.57 -9.79 -12.70
C PHE A 39 -0.61 -9.19 -11.29
N ARG A 40 -1.79 -9.08 -10.68
CA ARG A 40 -1.95 -8.55 -9.31
C ARG A 40 -1.23 -9.40 -8.27
N LEU A 41 -1.29 -10.71 -8.40
CA LEU A 41 -0.57 -11.63 -7.50
C LEU A 41 0.94 -11.37 -7.57
N LEU A 42 1.54 -11.43 -8.75
CA LEU A 42 2.98 -11.23 -8.92
C LEU A 42 3.42 -9.80 -8.61
N PHE A 43 2.62 -8.80 -8.96
CA PHE A 43 2.88 -7.39 -8.65
C PHE A 43 2.96 -7.15 -7.15
N SER A 44 2.16 -7.87 -6.36
CA SER A 44 2.14 -7.81 -4.90
C SER A 44 3.21 -8.69 -4.23
N CYS A 45 3.83 -9.64 -4.95
CA CYS A 45 4.88 -10.51 -4.44
C CYS A 45 6.21 -9.78 -4.29
N ARG A 46 6.28 -8.85 -3.35
CA ARG A 46 7.47 -8.08 -2.99
C ARG A 46 8.22 -8.78 -1.86
N PHE A 47 9.07 -9.73 -2.19
CA PHE A 47 9.79 -10.58 -1.22
C PHE A 47 10.68 -9.79 -0.25
N TYR A 48 11.13 -8.60 -0.60
CA TYR A 48 11.96 -7.77 0.28
C TYR A 48 11.18 -6.92 1.30
N TYR A 49 9.84 -6.88 1.24
CA TYR A 49 9.04 -6.07 2.16
C TYR A 49 9.22 -6.41 3.64
N PRO A 50 9.28 -7.68 4.08
CA PRO A 50 9.44 -8.00 5.50
C PRO A 50 10.77 -7.55 6.08
N VAL A 51 11.76 -7.33 5.24
CA VAL A 51 13.11 -6.90 5.62
C VAL A 51 13.46 -5.50 5.08
N LEU A 52 12.47 -4.74 4.62
CA LEU A 52 12.64 -3.50 3.87
C LEU A 52 13.62 -2.53 4.53
N ALA A 53 13.40 -2.15 5.79
CA ALA A 53 14.23 -1.19 6.47
C ALA A 53 15.64 -1.74 6.73
N VAL A 54 15.74 -2.96 7.24
CA VAL A 54 17.05 -3.58 7.52
C VAL A 54 17.87 -3.82 6.25
N LEU A 55 17.22 -4.14 5.12
CA LEU A 55 17.86 -4.29 3.83
C LEU A 55 18.60 -3.00 3.40
N PHE A 56 17.91 -1.85 3.47
CA PHE A 56 18.51 -0.58 3.10
C PHE A 56 19.62 -0.16 4.07
N LEU A 57 19.46 -0.42 5.37
CA LEU A 57 20.50 -0.17 6.36
C LEU A 57 21.72 -1.09 6.16
N ASP A 58 21.52 -2.37 5.87
CA ASP A 58 22.59 -3.35 5.61
C ASP A 58 23.32 -3.10 4.29
N LEU A 59 22.70 -2.42 3.33
CA LEU A 59 23.37 -1.89 2.15
C LEU A 59 24.33 -0.75 2.49
N GLY A 60 24.13 -0.05 3.61
CA GLY A 60 25.00 1.03 4.10
C GLY A 60 24.32 2.40 4.12
N LEU A 61 23.00 2.48 4.01
CA LEU A 61 22.27 3.75 4.19
C LEU A 61 22.05 4.06 5.67
N THR A 62 22.00 5.35 5.98
CA THR A 62 21.54 5.82 7.29
C THR A 62 20.00 5.75 7.41
N ALA A 63 19.48 5.72 8.65
CA ALA A 63 18.04 5.76 8.86
C ALA A 63 17.41 7.04 8.28
N THR A 64 18.10 8.18 8.36
CA THR A 64 17.64 9.45 7.75
C THR A 64 17.54 9.33 6.22
N GLN A 65 18.55 8.76 5.55
CA GLN A 65 18.52 8.51 4.11
C GLN A 65 17.36 7.57 3.74
N TYR A 66 17.14 6.50 4.50
CA TYR A 66 16.02 5.59 4.29
C TYR A 66 14.66 6.30 4.37
N ILE A 67 14.48 7.22 5.32
CA ILE A 67 13.26 8.04 5.42
C ILE A 67 13.08 8.91 4.18
N LEU A 68 14.13 9.63 3.76
CA LEU A 68 14.08 10.47 2.55
C LEU A 68 13.70 9.67 1.31
N LEU A 69 14.17 8.43 1.20
CA LEU A 69 13.77 7.52 0.14
C LEU A 69 12.27 7.19 0.18
N ASN A 70 11.69 6.99 1.36
CA ASN A 70 10.25 6.74 1.48
C ASN A 70 9.41 8.01 1.17
N VAL A 71 9.92 9.20 1.51
CA VAL A 71 9.32 10.47 1.10
C VAL A 71 9.34 10.61 -0.43
N ALA A 72 10.48 10.28 -1.07
CA ALA A 72 10.59 10.31 -2.53
C ALA A 72 9.63 9.31 -3.21
N TRP A 73 9.48 8.10 -2.64
CA TRP A 73 8.49 7.12 -3.11
C TRP A 73 7.06 7.66 -3.01
N ALA A 74 6.67 8.23 -1.87
CA ALA A 74 5.34 8.78 -1.66
C ALA A 74 5.05 9.95 -2.62
N ALA A 75 6.03 10.82 -2.85
CA ALA A 75 5.93 11.92 -3.81
C ALA A 75 5.79 11.41 -5.26
N ALA A 76 6.59 10.40 -5.65
CA ALA A 76 6.53 9.83 -6.99
C ALA A 76 5.17 9.11 -7.24
N SER A 77 4.67 8.35 -6.28
CA SER A 77 3.35 7.71 -6.35
C SER A 77 2.25 8.75 -6.50
N LEU A 78 2.25 9.78 -5.64
CA LEU A 78 1.27 10.86 -5.68
C LEU A 78 1.27 11.61 -7.02
N LEU A 79 2.46 11.97 -7.52
CA LEU A 79 2.60 12.72 -8.77
C LEU A 79 2.23 11.89 -10.00
N SER A 80 2.29 10.57 -9.93
CA SER A 80 1.92 9.68 -11.02
C SER A 80 0.45 9.27 -11.01
N ASP A 81 -0.20 9.14 -9.85
CA ASP A 81 -1.61 8.75 -9.75
C ASP A 81 -2.55 9.68 -10.54
N VAL A 82 -2.33 11.00 -10.43
CA VAL A 82 -3.19 11.98 -11.10
C VAL A 82 -3.03 11.95 -12.63
N PRO A 83 -1.81 11.95 -13.21
CA PRO A 83 -1.64 11.84 -14.65
C PRO A 83 -1.99 10.47 -15.22
N ALA A 84 -1.90 9.40 -14.43
CA ALA A 84 -2.12 8.03 -14.90
C ALA A 84 -3.51 7.85 -15.52
N GLY A 85 -4.56 8.41 -14.92
CA GLY A 85 -5.91 8.37 -15.48
C GLY A 85 -5.98 9.02 -16.87
N VAL A 86 -5.42 10.23 -17.01
CA VAL A 86 -5.38 10.97 -18.29
C VAL A 86 -4.56 10.23 -19.35
N LEU A 87 -3.43 9.64 -18.94
CA LEU A 87 -2.59 8.85 -19.83
C LEU A 87 -3.29 7.55 -20.25
N ALA A 88 -4.07 6.92 -19.35
CA ALA A 88 -4.86 5.74 -19.64
C ALA A 88 -5.92 6.01 -20.72
N ASP A 89 -6.61 7.16 -20.59
CA ASP A 89 -7.64 7.56 -21.56
C ASP A 89 -7.04 7.93 -22.92
N ARG A 90 -5.82 8.51 -22.95
CA ARG A 90 -5.18 8.97 -24.18
C ARG A 90 -4.41 7.87 -24.93
N PHE A 91 -3.64 7.07 -24.21
CA PHE A 91 -2.74 6.07 -24.80
C PHE A 91 -3.26 4.64 -24.68
N GLY A 92 -4.35 4.46 -23.94
CA GLY A 92 -4.87 3.14 -23.60
C GLY A 92 -4.32 2.63 -22.26
N ARG A 93 -5.00 1.64 -21.70
CA ARG A 93 -4.67 1.10 -20.35
C ARG A 93 -3.52 0.11 -20.39
N LYS A 94 -3.43 -0.72 -21.44
CA LYS A 94 -2.34 -1.69 -21.61
C LYS A 94 -0.96 -1.03 -21.67
N PRO A 95 -0.70 0.05 -22.45
CA PRO A 95 0.61 0.72 -22.46
C PRO A 95 1.03 1.22 -21.07
N LEU A 96 0.08 1.68 -20.25
CA LEU A 96 0.38 2.11 -18.87
C LEU A 96 0.81 0.94 -18.01
N LEU A 97 0.14 -0.21 -18.10
CA LEU A 97 0.52 -1.42 -17.36
C LEU A 97 1.89 -1.94 -17.78
N VAL A 98 2.21 -1.85 -19.08
CA VAL A 98 3.56 -2.18 -19.57
C VAL A 98 4.59 -1.20 -19.02
N ALA A 99 4.31 0.11 -19.03
CA ALA A 99 5.20 1.12 -18.45
C ALA A 99 5.42 0.91 -16.94
N ALA A 100 4.33 0.65 -16.18
CA ALA A 100 4.42 0.31 -14.75
C ALA A 100 5.29 -0.93 -14.51
N SER A 101 5.12 -1.96 -15.34
CA SER A 101 5.91 -3.20 -15.26
C SER A 101 7.39 -2.98 -15.61
N CYS A 102 7.68 -2.15 -16.60
CA CYS A 102 9.05 -1.74 -16.92
C CYS A 102 9.68 -0.96 -15.76
N CYS A 103 8.95 -0.04 -15.14
CA CYS A 103 9.41 0.66 -13.94
C CYS A 103 9.74 -0.34 -12.82
N MET A 104 8.89 -1.37 -12.61
CA MET A 104 9.12 -2.41 -11.60
C MET A 104 10.38 -3.25 -11.89
N VAL A 105 10.65 -3.61 -13.13
CA VAL A 105 11.88 -4.31 -13.52
C VAL A 105 13.10 -3.42 -13.30
N LEU A 106 13.04 -2.16 -13.74
CA LEU A 106 14.13 -1.21 -13.57
C LEU A 106 14.44 -0.91 -12.11
N GLU A 107 13.41 -0.72 -11.26
CA GLU A 107 13.59 -0.49 -9.83
C GLU A 107 14.32 -1.64 -9.16
N MET A 108 13.96 -2.89 -9.49
CA MET A 108 14.61 -4.07 -8.93
C MET A 108 16.04 -4.25 -9.49
N THR A 109 16.24 -3.98 -10.77
CA THR A 109 17.57 -4.02 -11.37
C THR A 109 18.52 -3.03 -10.70
N LEU A 110 18.07 -1.79 -10.45
CA LEU A 110 18.89 -0.80 -9.72
C LEU A 110 19.27 -1.31 -8.33
N LEU A 111 18.35 -1.93 -7.62
CA LEU A 111 18.63 -2.46 -6.28
C LEU A 111 19.55 -3.69 -6.29
N CYS A 112 19.48 -4.52 -7.34
CA CYS A 112 20.40 -5.66 -7.54
C CYS A 112 21.84 -5.23 -7.75
N ILE A 113 22.08 -4.14 -8.50
CA ILE A 113 23.43 -3.66 -8.85
C ILE A 113 23.94 -2.56 -7.91
N ALA A 114 23.11 -2.08 -6.98
CA ALA A 114 23.48 -1.03 -6.03
C ALA A 114 24.76 -1.40 -5.26
N PRO A 115 25.79 -0.54 -5.23
CA PRO A 115 27.03 -0.82 -4.53
C PRO A 115 26.82 -0.80 -3.01
N ARG A 116 27.30 -1.82 -2.30
CA ARG A 116 27.24 -1.83 -0.83
C ARG A 116 28.23 -0.82 -0.27
N ASN A 117 27.81 -0.06 0.75
CA ASN A 117 28.58 1.01 1.37
C ASN A 117 29.07 2.08 0.39
N GLY A 118 28.34 2.28 -0.70
CA GLY A 118 28.71 3.19 -1.79
C GLY A 118 28.46 4.69 -1.51
N GLY A 119 28.14 5.08 -0.28
CA GLY A 119 27.90 6.48 0.08
C GLY A 119 26.83 7.15 -0.79
N MET A 120 27.17 8.26 -1.44
CA MET A 120 26.22 9.00 -2.30
C MET A 120 25.79 8.19 -3.52
N VAL A 121 26.66 7.36 -4.10
CA VAL A 121 26.31 6.51 -5.24
C VAL A 121 25.24 5.50 -4.85
N LEU A 122 25.38 4.82 -3.70
CA LEU A 122 24.36 3.93 -3.17
C LEU A 122 23.02 4.67 -2.97
N PHE A 123 23.08 5.88 -2.37
CA PHE A 123 21.88 6.68 -2.15
C PHE A 123 21.15 7.00 -3.46
N LEU A 124 21.86 7.37 -4.52
CA LEU A 124 21.27 7.66 -5.83
C LEU A 124 20.64 6.42 -6.48
N PHE A 125 21.28 5.24 -6.37
CA PHE A 125 20.68 3.98 -6.84
C PHE A 125 19.37 3.66 -6.09
N CYS A 126 19.37 3.82 -4.77
CA CYS A 126 18.20 3.59 -3.95
C CYS A 126 17.12 4.67 -4.18
N LEU A 127 17.50 5.92 -4.45
CA LEU A 127 16.57 6.99 -4.81
C LEU A 127 15.88 6.68 -6.15
N GLY A 128 16.64 6.27 -7.16
CA GLY A 128 16.07 5.82 -8.44
C GLY A 128 15.12 4.64 -8.25
N ASN A 129 15.52 3.64 -7.44
CA ASN A 129 14.64 2.51 -7.08
C ASN A 129 13.32 3.02 -6.48
N ARG A 130 13.35 3.92 -5.50
CA ARG A 130 12.13 4.39 -4.80
C ARG A 130 11.25 5.25 -5.69
N ILE A 131 11.81 6.11 -6.54
CA ILE A 131 11.07 6.90 -7.53
C ILE A 131 10.39 5.96 -8.53
N LEU A 132 11.11 5.00 -9.11
CA LEU A 132 10.53 4.03 -10.06
C LEU A 132 9.45 3.16 -9.40
N SER A 133 9.64 2.79 -8.13
CA SER A 133 8.63 2.06 -7.36
C SER A 133 7.34 2.87 -7.19
N GLY A 134 7.45 4.16 -6.86
CA GLY A 134 6.29 5.05 -6.75
C GLY A 134 5.58 5.24 -8.09
N LEU A 135 6.35 5.44 -9.17
CA LEU A 135 5.81 5.53 -10.53
C LEU A 135 5.09 4.23 -10.94
N ALA A 136 5.68 3.06 -10.67
CA ALA A 136 5.08 1.78 -11.00
C ALA A 136 3.72 1.60 -10.32
N GLU A 137 3.60 1.97 -9.04
CA GLU A 137 2.34 1.90 -8.31
C GLU A 137 1.30 2.88 -8.84
N GLY A 138 1.68 4.15 -9.07
CA GLY A 138 0.75 5.15 -9.57
C GLY A 138 0.27 4.85 -10.99
N LEU A 139 1.16 4.41 -11.89
CA LEU A 139 0.77 4.05 -13.27
C LEU A 139 -0.12 2.81 -13.32
N ALA A 140 0.06 1.84 -12.41
CA ALA A 140 -0.79 0.65 -12.35
C ALA A 140 -2.14 0.94 -11.67
N SER A 141 -2.19 1.96 -10.80
CA SER A 141 -3.37 2.31 -9.98
C SER A 141 -4.58 2.60 -10.85
N GLY A 142 -5.60 1.75 -10.73
CA GLY A 142 -6.86 1.88 -11.47
C GLY A 142 -6.81 1.46 -12.94
N ALA A 143 -5.66 1.50 -13.62
CA ALA A 143 -5.55 1.13 -15.04
C ALA A 143 -5.78 -0.37 -15.26
N ASP A 144 -5.31 -1.20 -14.35
CA ASP A 144 -5.45 -2.66 -14.40
C ASP A 144 -6.90 -3.10 -14.12
N GLU A 145 -7.56 -2.55 -13.12
CA GLU A 145 -8.96 -2.83 -12.81
C GLU A 145 -9.88 -2.38 -13.94
N ALA A 146 -9.62 -1.17 -14.45
CA ALA A 146 -10.40 -0.60 -15.52
C ALA A 146 -10.26 -1.39 -16.84
N LEU A 147 -9.06 -1.88 -17.19
CA LEU A 147 -8.84 -2.71 -18.38
C LEU A 147 -9.68 -3.99 -18.32
N VAL A 148 -9.75 -4.62 -17.16
CA VAL A 148 -10.51 -5.86 -17.00
C VAL A 148 -12.00 -5.60 -16.93
N TYR A 149 -12.43 -4.54 -16.25
CA TYR A 149 -13.83 -4.14 -16.20
C TYR A 149 -14.38 -3.91 -17.60
N ASP A 150 -13.69 -3.13 -18.45
CA ASP A 150 -14.10 -2.90 -19.84
C ASP A 150 -14.14 -4.19 -20.65
N SER A 151 -13.19 -5.10 -20.45
CA SER A 151 -13.19 -6.39 -21.11
C SER A 151 -14.39 -7.27 -20.72
N LEU A 152 -14.90 -7.13 -19.49
CA LEU A 152 -16.12 -7.79 -19.03
C LEU A 152 -17.37 -7.09 -19.56
N GLU A 153 -17.37 -5.76 -19.62
CA GLU A 153 -18.50 -4.96 -20.11
C GLU A 153 -18.74 -5.20 -21.61
N GLU A 154 -17.70 -5.23 -22.42
CA GLU A 154 -17.79 -5.58 -23.86
C GLU A 154 -18.50 -6.93 -24.14
N ARG A 155 -18.55 -7.80 -23.12
CA ARG A 155 -19.17 -9.13 -23.20
C ARG A 155 -20.51 -9.21 -22.50
N GLY A 156 -21.03 -8.09 -21.96
CA GLY A 156 -22.25 -8.10 -21.17
C GLY A 156 -22.10 -8.83 -19.81
N ARG A 157 -20.85 -9.00 -19.31
CA ARG A 157 -20.53 -9.71 -18.06
C ARG A 157 -20.10 -8.77 -16.93
N SER A 158 -20.41 -7.49 -16.99
CA SER A 158 -20.09 -6.49 -15.95
C SER A 158 -20.59 -6.89 -14.55
N GLY A 159 -21.69 -7.62 -14.45
CA GLY A 159 -22.20 -8.19 -13.19
C GLY A 159 -21.24 -9.17 -12.49
N GLN A 160 -20.27 -9.75 -13.20
CA GLN A 160 -19.26 -10.66 -12.63
C GLN A 160 -18.07 -9.92 -12.02
N TRP A 161 -17.97 -8.60 -12.15
CA TRP A 161 -16.86 -7.79 -11.65
C TRP A 161 -16.55 -8.01 -10.19
N HIS A 162 -17.58 -8.03 -9.33
CA HIS A 162 -17.39 -8.23 -7.89
C HIS A 162 -16.78 -9.60 -7.57
N GLN A 163 -17.14 -10.65 -8.31
CA GLN A 163 -16.57 -11.99 -8.14
C GLN A 163 -15.11 -12.05 -8.60
N VAL A 164 -14.77 -11.37 -9.70
CA VAL A 164 -13.39 -11.28 -10.19
C VAL A 164 -12.53 -10.53 -9.17
N LEU A 165 -13.00 -9.39 -8.67
CA LEU A 165 -12.28 -8.59 -7.69
C LEU A 165 -12.07 -9.34 -6.37
N GLU A 166 -13.08 -10.08 -5.89
CA GLU A 166 -12.96 -10.93 -4.71
C GLU A 166 -11.88 -12.01 -4.89
N GLN A 167 -11.90 -12.72 -6.02
CA GLN A 167 -10.90 -13.75 -6.31
C GLN A 167 -9.49 -13.16 -6.39
N VAL A 168 -9.32 -12.04 -7.10
CA VAL A 168 -8.03 -11.37 -7.25
C VAL A 168 -7.50 -10.93 -5.88
N THR A 169 -8.32 -10.27 -5.06
CA THR A 169 -7.92 -9.82 -3.72
C THR A 169 -7.53 -10.99 -2.83
N ARG A 170 -8.27 -12.10 -2.91
CA ARG A 170 -7.99 -13.32 -2.14
C ARG A 170 -6.64 -13.93 -2.53
N TRP A 171 -6.38 -14.13 -3.83
CA TRP A 171 -5.13 -14.70 -4.30
C TRP A 171 -3.93 -13.76 -4.11
N GLN A 172 -4.13 -12.45 -4.27
CA GLN A 172 -3.13 -11.43 -3.96
C GLN A 172 -2.70 -11.50 -2.49
N SER A 173 -3.64 -11.65 -1.56
CA SER A 173 -3.35 -11.79 -0.12
C SER A 173 -2.55 -13.06 0.17
N VAL A 174 -2.91 -14.17 -0.47
CA VAL A 174 -2.16 -15.43 -0.35
C VAL A 174 -0.74 -15.29 -0.91
N GLY A 175 -0.60 -14.70 -2.10
CA GLY A 175 0.71 -14.44 -2.71
C GLY A 175 1.60 -13.54 -1.86
N MET A 176 1.04 -12.46 -1.30
CA MET A 176 1.75 -11.56 -0.39
C MET A 176 2.22 -12.27 0.89
N LEU A 177 1.38 -13.14 1.47
CA LEU A 177 1.74 -13.95 2.64
C LEU A 177 2.94 -14.84 2.33
N PHE A 178 2.91 -15.58 1.23
CA PHE A 178 4.03 -16.43 0.82
C PHE A 178 5.29 -15.63 0.49
N ALA A 179 5.15 -14.48 -0.18
CA ALA A 179 6.27 -13.61 -0.48
C ALA A 179 6.95 -13.08 0.78
N MET A 180 6.16 -12.71 1.80
CA MET A 180 6.69 -12.27 3.09
C MET A 180 7.44 -13.40 3.82
N LEU A 181 6.85 -14.60 3.90
CA LEU A 181 7.47 -15.76 4.56
C LEU A 181 8.80 -16.13 3.89
N ILE A 182 8.79 -16.30 2.58
CA ILE A 182 9.99 -16.65 1.81
C ILE A 182 11.04 -15.54 1.90
N GLY A 183 10.61 -14.28 1.75
CA GLY A 183 11.51 -13.12 1.77
C GLY A 183 12.29 -12.98 3.08
N GLY A 184 11.62 -13.12 4.23
CA GLY A 184 12.29 -13.11 5.53
C GLY A 184 13.22 -14.31 5.72
N ALA A 185 12.79 -15.50 5.29
CA ALA A 185 13.58 -16.73 5.41
C ALA A 185 14.88 -16.67 4.59
N VAL A 186 14.80 -16.29 3.31
CA VAL A 186 15.99 -16.25 2.43
C VAL A 186 16.95 -15.11 2.76
N TYR A 187 16.48 -14.07 3.46
CA TYR A 187 17.32 -12.97 3.92
C TYR A 187 18.29 -13.41 5.03
N ALA A 188 17.87 -14.32 5.91
CA ALA A 188 18.62 -14.73 7.09
C ALA A 188 19.69 -15.80 6.73
N PRO A 189 21.01 -15.51 6.85
CA PRO A 189 22.07 -16.46 6.49
C PRO A 189 22.01 -17.73 7.35
N GLY A 190 21.70 -17.61 8.65
CA GLY A 190 21.59 -18.75 9.54
C GLY A 190 20.50 -19.75 9.11
N PHE A 191 19.35 -19.27 8.63
CA PHE A 191 18.29 -20.10 8.09
C PHE A 191 18.71 -20.78 6.78
N MET A 192 19.31 -20.03 5.86
CA MET A 192 19.76 -20.55 4.56
C MET A 192 20.85 -21.61 4.71
N ASN A 193 21.82 -21.41 5.60
CA ASN A 193 22.86 -22.39 5.88
C ASN A 193 22.29 -23.66 6.48
N LYS A 194 21.33 -23.59 7.42
CA LYS A 194 20.65 -24.75 7.98
C LYS A 194 19.83 -25.49 6.93
N LEU A 195 19.07 -24.78 6.11
CA LEU A 195 18.23 -25.35 5.06
C LEU A 195 19.08 -26.15 4.05
N LEU A 196 20.18 -25.60 3.58
CA LEU A 196 21.05 -26.28 2.61
C LEU A 196 21.86 -27.39 3.27
N GLY A 197 22.20 -27.26 4.56
CA GLY A 197 22.80 -28.31 5.36
C GLY A 197 21.93 -29.56 5.41
N PHE A 198 20.60 -29.40 5.48
CA PHE A 198 19.64 -30.52 5.41
C PHE A 198 19.72 -31.30 4.07
N PHE A 199 20.08 -30.59 2.96
CA PHE A 199 20.31 -31.22 1.65
C PHE A 199 21.77 -31.64 1.42
N GLY A 200 22.56 -31.80 2.50
CA GLY A 200 23.96 -32.23 2.43
C GLY A 200 24.94 -31.23 1.87
N ARG A 201 24.51 -29.96 1.71
CA ARG A 201 25.37 -28.83 1.27
C ARG A 201 25.63 -27.92 2.47
N HIS A 202 26.89 -27.62 2.74
CA HIS A 202 27.33 -26.76 3.86
C HIS A 202 27.93 -25.43 3.35
N PRO A 203 27.16 -24.60 2.62
CA PRO A 203 27.62 -23.28 2.22
C PRO A 203 27.74 -22.41 3.46
N GLN A 204 28.70 -21.50 3.44
CA GLN A 204 28.86 -20.48 4.47
C GLN A 204 28.32 -19.15 3.94
N PHE A 205 27.01 -19.03 3.79
CA PHE A 205 26.42 -17.76 3.44
C PHE A 205 26.58 -16.75 4.57
N THR A 206 27.04 -15.56 4.17
CA THR A 206 27.09 -14.38 5.04
C THR A 206 25.94 -13.45 4.73
N GLN A 207 25.63 -12.50 5.63
CA GLN A 207 24.61 -11.47 5.41
C GLN A 207 24.87 -10.68 4.10
N GLY A 208 26.14 -10.47 3.74
CA GLY A 208 26.50 -9.78 2.49
C GLY A 208 26.01 -10.46 1.21
N ILE A 209 25.80 -11.78 1.24
CA ILE A 209 25.28 -12.57 0.13
C ILE A 209 23.76 -12.66 0.18
N THR A 210 23.21 -13.05 1.34
CA THR A 210 21.75 -13.33 1.48
C THR A 210 20.89 -12.09 1.43
N LEU A 211 21.43 -10.92 1.76
CA LEU A 211 20.66 -9.66 1.75
C LEU A 211 20.03 -9.36 0.37
N ARG A 212 20.61 -9.84 -0.74
CA ARG A 212 20.09 -9.64 -2.09
C ARG A 212 19.10 -10.71 -2.56
N PHE A 213 18.99 -11.84 -1.87
CA PHE A 213 18.09 -12.93 -2.29
C PHE A 213 16.63 -12.50 -2.40
N PRO A 214 16.03 -11.77 -1.44
CA PRO A 214 14.67 -11.27 -1.60
C PRO A 214 14.52 -10.31 -2.78
N VAL A 215 15.58 -9.54 -3.11
CA VAL A 215 15.59 -8.60 -4.25
C VAL A 215 15.59 -9.38 -5.57
N TYR A 216 16.42 -10.44 -5.69
CA TYR A 216 16.43 -11.30 -6.86
C TYR A 216 15.09 -12.01 -7.09
N LEU A 217 14.45 -12.51 -6.03
CA LEU A 217 13.12 -13.11 -6.13
C LEU A 217 12.08 -12.09 -6.60
N THR A 218 12.17 -10.85 -6.13
CA THR A 218 11.26 -9.78 -6.58
C THR A 218 11.57 -9.38 -8.02
N LEU A 219 12.83 -9.39 -8.46
CA LEU A 219 13.19 -9.17 -9.87
C LEU A 219 12.58 -10.24 -10.78
N ILE A 220 12.65 -11.51 -10.38
CA ILE A 220 12.00 -12.62 -11.12
C ILE A 220 10.47 -12.39 -11.21
N SER A 221 9.85 -12.01 -10.09
CA SER A 221 8.43 -11.66 -10.07
C SER A 221 8.12 -10.49 -11.02
N SER A 222 8.94 -9.43 -11.03
CA SER A 222 8.77 -8.25 -11.89
C SER A 222 8.88 -8.57 -13.38
N LEU A 223 9.77 -9.48 -13.75
CA LEU A 223 9.84 -10.00 -15.12
C LEU A 223 8.56 -10.77 -15.50
N GLY A 224 8.03 -11.57 -14.56
CA GLY A 224 6.72 -12.21 -14.74
C GLY A 224 5.59 -11.21 -14.95
N VAL A 225 5.57 -10.13 -14.14
CA VAL A 225 4.60 -9.02 -14.28
C VAL A 225 4.69 -8.38 -15.66
N LEU A 226 5.91 -8.10 -16.15
CA LEU A 226 6.11 -7.52 -17.48
C LEU A 226 5.62 -8.44 -18.59
N LEU A 227 5.93 -9.73 -18.51
CA LEU A 227 5.44 -10.71 -19.50
C LEU A 227 3.90 -10.77 -19.53
N LEU A 228 3.25 -10.76 -18.35
CA LEU A 228 1.79 -10.72 -18.26
C LEU A 228 1.23 -9.41 -18.80
N ALA A 229 1.86 -8.26 -18.51
CA ALA A 229 1.44 -6.96 -19.04
C ALA A 229 1.46 -6.92 -20.58
N LEU A 230 2.49 -7.51 -21.19
CA LEU A 230 2.58 -7.64 -22.67
C LEU A 230 1.46 -8.53 -23.26
N CYS A 231 0.99 -9.51 -22.50
CA CYS A 231 -0.06 -10.43 -22.94
C CYS A 231 -1.49 -9.85 -22.85
N PHE A 232 -1.72 -8.77 -22.08
CA PHE A 232 -3.03 -8.13 -22.02
C PHE A 232 -3.50 -7.68 -23.41
N LYS A 233 -4.80 -7.69 -23.60
CA LYS A 233 -5.44 -7.13 -24.81
C LYS A 233 -6.24 -5.91 -24.44
N GLU A 234 -6.02 -4.82 -25.20
CA GLU A 234 -6.78 -3.58 -25.07
C GLU A 234 -8.23 -3.82 -25.50
N SER A 235 -9.17 -3.21 -24.76
CA SER A 235 -10.59 -3.18 -25.09
C SER A 235 -10.82 -2.36 -26.36
N LYS A 236 -11.78 -2.79 -27.20
CA LYS A 236 -12.14 -2.08 -28.43
C LYS A 236 -12.77 -0.71 -28.09
N HIS A 237 -13.51 -0.63 -26.99
CA HIS A 237 -14.18 0.59 -26.55
C HIS A 237 -13.18 1.69 -26.20
N CYS A 238 -12.14 1.37 -25.46
CA CYS A 238 -11.05 2.30 -25.14
C CYS A 238 -10.30 2.78 -26.39
N ARG A 239 -10.13 1.88 -27.37
CA ARG A 239 -9.46 2.19 -28.65
C ARG A 239 -10.28 3.14 -29.53
N SER A 240 -11.60 3.02 -29.52
CA SER A 240 -12.51 3.92 -30.26
C SER A 240 -12.51 5.33 -29.63
N CYS A 241 -12.61 5.43 -28.31
CA CYS A 241 -12.57 6.72 -27.61
C CYS A 241 -11.25 7.48 -27.85
N ALA A 242 -10.13 6.78 -27.88
CA ALA A 242 -8.81 7.37 -28.16
C ALA A 242 -8.67 7.86 -29.62
N LEU A 243 -9.40 7.25 -30.57
CA LEU A 243 -9.38 7.63 -31.98
C LEU A 243 -10.41 8.72 -32.34
N GLU A 244 -11.54 8.78 -31.64
CA GLU A 244 -12.63 9.74 -31.91
C GLU A 244 -12.40 11.13 -31.31
N ASN A 245 -11.48 11.29 -30.33
CA ASN A 245 -11.16 12.57 -29.70
C ASN A 245 -9.67 12.90 -29.79
N PRO A 246 -9.09 13.18 -30.98
CA PRO A 246 -7.71 13.60 -31.10
C PRO A 246 -7.44 14.98 -30.47
N ASP A 247 -8.48 15.82 -30.33
CA ASP A 247 -8.36 17.21 -29.86
C ASP A 247 -8.61 17.42 -28.37
N GLY A 248 -8.85 16.37 -27.57
CA GLY A 248 -8.79 16.41 -26.09
C GLY A 248 -9.67 17.46 -25.42
N SER A 249 -10.82 17.87 -26.01
CA SER A 249 -11.60 19.02 -25.56
C SER A 249 -12.57 18.78 -24.41
N HIS A 250 -12.65 17.58 -23.82
CA HIS A 250 -13.51 17.33 -22.66
C HIS A 250 -12.74 16.66 -21.51
N ALA A 251 -12.56 17.42 -20.44
CA ALA A 251 -12.25 17.04 -19.04
C ALA A 251 -10.97 16.23 -18.75
N SER A 252 -10.20 15.80 -19.72
CA SER A 252 -9.01 14.94 -19.57
C SER A 252 -7.68 15.72 -19.57
N SER A 253 -7.67 17.00 -19.21
CA SER A 253 -6.42 17.71 -18.99
C SER A 253 -5.92 17.44 -17.57
N VAL A 254 -4.60 17.31 -17.39
CA VAL A 254 -3.94 17.26 -16.07
C VAL A 254 -4.42 18.42 -15.18
N VAL A 255 -4.67 19.57 -15.76
CA VAL A 255 -5.26 20.76 -15.11
C VAL A 255 -6.68 20.47 -14.59
N GLY A 256 -7.50 19.72 -15.35
CA GLY A 256 -8.83 19.29 -14.93
C GLY A 256 -8.76 18.38 -13.70
N ALA A 257 -7.83 17.42 -13.67
CA ALA A 257 -7.64 16.54 -12.51
C ALA A 257 -7.23 17.32 -11.25
N PHE A 258 -6.32 18.30 -11.37
CA PHE A 258 -5.98 19.17 -10.23
C PHE A 258 -7.15 20.08 -9.81
N ARG A 259 -8.00 20.48 -10.73
CA ARG A 259 -9.23 21.24 -10.41
C ARG A 259 -10.20 20.38 -9.60
N PHE A 260 -10.40 19.10 -9.93
CA PHE A 260 -11.22 18.16 -9.15
C PHE A 260 -10.68 17.98 -7.72
N VAL A 261 -9.36 17.90 -7.57
CA VAL A 261 -8.72 17.87 -6.23
C VAL A 261 -9.04 19.15 -5.46
N GLY A 262 -9.00 20.33 -6.13
CA GLY A 262 -9.36 21.61 -5.52
C GLY A 262 -10.83 21.69 -5.09
N GLU A 263 -11.75 21.17 -5.90
CA GLU A 263 -13.19 21.10 -5.61
C GLU A 263 -13.46 20.17 -4.40
N ALA A 264 -12.82 18.99 -4.34
CA ALA A 264 -12.90 18.07 -3.19
C ALA A 264 -12.35 18.73 -1.92
N CYS A 265 -11.25 19.45 -2.03
CA CYS A 265 -10.65 20.21 -0.94
C CYS A 265 -11.63 21.27 -0.42
N SER A 266 -12.23 22.07 -1.32
CA SER A 266 -13.22 23.09 -0.98
C SER A 266 -14.46 22.50 -0.29
N TRP A 267 -14.95 21.35 -0.77
CA TRP A 267 -16.06 20.65 -0.14
C TRP A 267 -15.70 20.15 1.27
N LEU A 268 -14.50 19.60 1.44
CA LEU A 268 -14.03 19.08 2.73
C LEU A 268 -13.99 20.19 3.80
N PHE A 269 -13.49 21.38 3.44
CA PHE A 269 -13.48 22.54 4.36
C PHE A 269 -14.87 23.04 4.74
N LYS A 270 -15.88 22.79 3.89
CA LYS A 270 -17.27 23.13 4.19
C LYS A 270 -17.98 22.13 5.08
N SER A 271 -17.46 20.89 5.20
CA SER A 271 -18.02 19.82 6.04
C SER A 271 -17.10 19.54 7.25
N PRO A 272 -17.40 20.12 8.45
CA PRO A 272 -16.54 19.95 9.63
C PRO A 272 -16.34 18.50 10.06
N VAL A 273 -17.38 17.66 9.88
CA VAL A 273 -17.29 16.22 10.22
C VAL A 273 -16.39 15.49 9.25
N ALA A 274 -16.51 15.75 7.94
CA ALA A 274 -15.64 15.13 6.94
C ALA A 274 -14.18 15.58 7.10
N LEU A 275 -13.97 16.86 7.42
CA LEU A 275 -12.65 17.40 7.72
C LEU A 275 -12.04 16.71 8.95
N PHE A 276 -12.80 16.55 10.03
CA PHE A 276 -12.35 15.82 11.22
C PHE A 276 -11.96 14.38 10.87
N VAL A 277 -12.81 13.66 10.13
CA VAL A 277 -12.56 12.26 9.72
C VAL A 277 -11.26 12.13 8.93
N VAL A 278 -11.04 13.03 7.95
CA VAL A 278 -9.82 13.00 7.14
C VAL A 278 -8.61 13.36 7.98
N VAL A 279 -8.65 14.44 8.77
CA VAL A 279 -7.50 14.88 9.58
C VAL A 279 -7.17 13.89 10.70
N ALA A 280 -8.18 13.37 11.41
CA ALA A 280 -7.97 12.33 12.41
C ALA A 280 -7.39 11.05 11.78
N GLY A 281 -7.95 10.62 10.65
CA GLY A 281 -7.48 9.46 9.91
C GLY A 281 -6.02 9.60 9.49
N LEU A 282 -5.65 10.73 8.84
CA LEU A 282 -4.29 10.94 8.35
C LEU A 282 -3.24 11.04 9.49
N LEU A 283 -3.59 11.62 10.64
CA LEU A 283 -2.69 11.70 11.80
C LEU A 283 -2.42 10.31 12.40
N LEU A 284 -3.46 9.50 12.56
CA LEU A 284 -3.32 8.14 13.10
C LEU A 284 -2.64 7.20 12.10
N ASP A 285 -3.03 7.26 10.81
CA ASP A 285 -2.41 6.46 9.75
C ASP A 285 -0.93 6.76 9.62
N SER A 286 -0.55 8.03 9.49
CA SER A 286 0.86 8.41 9.32
C SER A 286 1.72 8.02 10.52
N SER A 287 1.18 8.09 11.75
CA SER A 287 1.89 7.67 12.96
C SER A 287 2.10 6.15 13.02
N ALA A 288 1.07 5.36 12.72
CA ALA A 288 1.17 3.90 12.67
C ALA A 288 2.04 3.42 11.50
N ARG A 289 1.84 4.00 10.30
CA ARG A 289 2.57 3.68 9.09
C ARG A 289 4.07 3.98 9.20
N LEU A 290 4.46 5.06 9.88
CA LEU A 290 5.85 5.39 10.12
C LEU A 290 6.55 4.25 10.90
N PHE A 291 5.94 3.76 11.99
CA PHE A 291 6.48 2.61 12.71
C PHE A 291 6.53 1.37 11.81
N LEU A 292 5.46 1.05 11.10
CA LEU A 292 5.40 -0.14 10.23
C LEU A 292 6.48 -0.12 9.15
N THR A 293 6.85 1.06 8.64
CA THR A 293 7.95 1.23 7.70
C THR A 293 9.30 0.85 8.30
N PHE A 294 9.49 1.04 9.61
CA PHE A 294 10.69 0.67 10.35
C PHE A 294 10.55 -0.63 11.14
N SER A 295 9.46 -1.37 10.98
CA SER A 295 9.15 -2.55 11.79
C SER A 295 10.29 -3.58 11.79
N SER A 296 10.92 -3.85 10.64
CA SER A 296 12.04 -4.79 10.57
C SER A 296 13.28 -4.31 11.37
N SER A 297 13.57 -3.01 11.36
CA SER A 297 14.65 -2.44 12.18
C SER A 297 14.32 -2.51 13.67
N TYR A 298 13.06 -2.29 14.03
CA TYR A 298 12.58 -2.46 15.41
C TYR A 298 12.68 -3.93 15.87
N PHE A 299 12.28 -4.89 15.03
CA PHE A 299 12.38 -6.31 15.35
C PHE A 299 13.82 -6.74 15.58
N ARG A 300 14.76 -6.23 14.77
CA ARG A 300 16.20 -6.46 14.98
C ARG A 300 16.66 -5.83 16.30
N LEU A 301 16.21 -4.61 16.62
CA LEU A 301 16.56 -3.90 17.86
C LEU A 301 16.16 -4.68 19.12
N ILE A 302 14.98 -5.31 19.14
CA ILE A 302 14.48 -6.11 20.26
C ILE A 302 14.94 -7.58 20.24
N GLY A 303 15.87 -7.95 19.34
CA GLY A 303 16.49 -9.28 19.28
C GLY A 303 15.66 -10.37 18.61
N ILE A 304 14.69 -10.03 17.78
CA ILE A 304 13.92 -11.01 16.99
C ILE A 304 14.80 -11.53 15.84
N PRO A 305 14.88 -12.86 15.61
CA PRO A 305 15.60 -13.42 14.47
C PRO A 305 15.03 -12.97 13.14
N GLU A 306 15.89 -12.57 12.19
CA GLU A 306 15.48 -12.01 10.88
C GLU A 306 14.63 -12.99 10.06
N ALA A 307 14.89 -14.29 10.16
CA ALA A 307 14.07 -15.31 9.52
C ALA A 307 12.57 -15.24 9.93
N SER A 308 12.27 -14.69 11.11
CA SER A 308 10.90 -14.54 11.63
C SER A 308 10.21 -13.27 11.13
N PHE A 309 10.91 -12.33 10.51
CA PHE A 309 10.32 -11.06 10.07
C PHE A 309 9.20 -11.27 9.04
N GLY A 310 9.38 -12.25 8.16
CA GLY A 310 8.36 -12.64 7.20
C GLY A 310 7.09 -13.17 7.86
N LEU A 311 7.24 -14.02 8.89
CA LEU A 311 6.12 -14.55 9.66
C LEU A 311 5.36 -13.44 10.40
N LEU A 312 6.10 -12.53 11.03
CA LEU A 312 5.51 -11.37 11.73
C LEU A 312 4.76 -10.44 10.76
N GLY A 313 5.37 -10.12 9.61
CA GLY A 313 4.73 -9.33 8.58
C GLY A 313 3.45 -9.97 8.03
N ALA A 314 3.48 -11.28 7.78
CA ALA A 314 2.33 -12.07 7.35
C ALA A 314 1.23 -12.11 8.43
N ALA A 315 1.60 -12.29 9.71
CA ALA A 315 0.66 -12.27 10.82
C ALA A 315 0.00 -10.89 10.98
N MET A 316 0.78 -9.81 10.87
CA MET A 316 0.26 -8.44 10.93
C MET A 316 -0.69 -8.13 9.76
N ALA A 317 -0.37 -8.55 8.53
CA ALA A 317 -1.26 -8.43 7.38
C ALA A 317 -2.56 -9.24 7.57
N GLY A 318 -2.46 -10.44 8.15
CA GLY A 318 -3.60 -11.31 8.45
C GLY A 318 -4.54 -10.75 9.52
N LEU A 319 -4.09 -9.82 10.38
CA LEU A 319 -4.94 -9.18 11.38
C LEU A 319 -6.15 -8.49 10.77
N GLY A 320 -6.04 -7.96 9.55
CA GLY A 320 -7.14 -7.30 8.85
C GLY A 320 -8.38 -8.16 8.75
N PHE A 321 -8.22 -9.49 8.57
CA PHE A 321 -9.33 -10.44 8.52
C PHE A 321 -10.11 -10.50 9.84
N PHE A 322 -9.40 -10.55 10.97
CA PHE A 322 -10.02 -10.63 12.31
C PHE A 322 -10.52 -9.29 12.82
N VAL A 323 -9.85 -8.21 12.46
CA VAL A 323 -10.16 -6.84 12.93
C VAL A 323 -11.33 -6.22 12.16
N SER A 324 -11.55 -6.58 10.89
CA SER A 324 -12.62 -5.99 10.06
C SER A 324 -14.04 -6.14 10.63
N PRO A 325 -14.48 -7.31 11.17
CA PRO A 325 -15.77 -7.43 11.80
C PRO A 325 -15.91 -6.54 13.04
N TRP A 326 -14.83 -6.37 13.79
CA TRP A 326 -14.79 -5.51 14.97
C TRP A 326 -14.83 -4.03 14.57
N ALA A 327 -14.12 -3.64 13.51
CA ALA A 327 -14.17 -2.30 12.93
C ALA A 327 -15.61 -1.92 12.54
N ARG A 328 -16.34 -2.83 11.87
CA ARG A 328 -17.75 -2.63 11.53
C ARG A 328 -18.62 -2.41 12.76
N LYS A 329 -18.49 -3.27 13.79
CA LYS A 329 -19.24 -3.14 15.05
C LYS A 329 -18.88 -1.85 15.79
N MET A 330 -17.62 -1.46 15.78
CA MET A 330 -17.15 -0.21 16.39
C MET A 330 -17.82 1.01 15.74
N VAL A 331 -17.82 1.09 14.40
CA VAL A 331 -18.44 2.21 13.67
C VAL A 331 -19.96 2.24 13.84
N SER A 332 -20.64 1.07 13.91
CA SER A 332 -22.08 1.02 14.08
C SER A 332 -22.56 1.41 15.49
N ASN A 333 -21.75 1.14 16.52
CA ASN A 333 -22.15 1.32 17.91
C ASN A 333 -21.66 2.62 18.55
N ASN A 334 -20.70 3.32 17.91
CA ASN A 334 -20.07 4.51 18.47
C ASN A 334 -20.26 5.72 17.56
N THR A 335 -20.19 6.91 18.14
CA THR A 335 -20.07 8.13 17.35
C THR A 335 -18.72 8.19 16.63
N VAL A 336 -18.63 9.00 15.60
CA VAL A 336 -17.39 9.19 14.83
C VAL A 336 -16.22 9.56 15.76
N GLY A 337 -16.43 10.52 16.68
CA GLY A 337 -15.39 10.94 17.63
C GLY A 337 -14.98 9.82 18.59
N GLN A 338 -15.93 9.01 19.10
CA GLN A 338 -15.63 7.87 19.96
C GLN A 338 -14.81 6.80 19.21
N SER A 339 -15.18 6.50 17.96
CA SER A 339 -14.46 5.54 17.12
C SER A 339 -12.99 5.97 16.92
N PHE A 340 -12.75 7.24 16.59
CA PHE A 340 -11.39 7.75 16.42
C PHE A 340 -10.60 7.82 17.72
N ASN A 341 -11.24 8.11 18.86
CA ASN A 341 -10.58 8.08 20.18
C ASN A 341 -10.16 6.64 20.56
N LEU A 342 -10.99 5.63 20.26
CA LEU A 342 -10.63 4.22 20.46
C LEU A 342 -9.44 3.83 19.59
N ILE A 343 -9.43 4.23 18.31
CA ILE A 343 -8.31 3.97 17.40
C ILE A 343 -7.04 4.69 17.91
N ALA A 344 -7.16 5.95 18.36
CA ALA A 344 -6.03 6.69 18.92
C ALA A 344 -5.46 5.98 20.16
N ALA A 345 -6.31 5.44 21.03
CA ALA A 345 -5.87 4.65 22.18
C ALA A 345 -5.12 3.37 21.75
N VAL A 346 -5.62 2.65 20.72
CA VAL A 346 -4.94 1.46 20.17
C VAL A 346 -3.57 1.82 19.61
N VAL A 347 -3.47 2.91 18.83
CA VAL A 347 -2.19 3.37 18.28
C VAL A 347 -1.25 3.81 19.42
N LEU A 348 -1.76 4.53 20.40
CA LEU A 348 -0.97 4.99 21.53
C LEU A 348 -0.41 3.83 22.36
N ILE A 349 -1.24 2.82 22.67
CA ILE A 349 -0.80 1.59 23.35
C ILE A 349 0.32 0.91 22.58
N GLY A 350 0.15 0.76 21.25
CA GLY A 350 1.19 0.21 20.39
C GLY A 350 2.49 1.00 20.44
N LEU A 351 2.42 2.32 20.26
CA LEU A 351 3.60 3.19 20.27
C LEU A 351 4.29 3.26 21.65
N CYS A 352 3.52 3.29 22.74
CA CYS A 352 4.08 3.24 24.09
C CYS A 352 4.83 1.92 24.33
N GLY A 353 4.25 0.80 23.91
CA GLY A 353 4.91 -0.50 24.03
C GLY A 353 6.16 -0.63 23.17
N VAL A 354 6.16 -0.05 21.97
CA VAL A 354 7.35 0.07 21.11
C VAL A 354 8.43 0.89 21.79
N ALA A 355 8.06 2.01 22.42
CA ALA A 355 8.99 2.91 23.10
C ALA A 355 9.69 2.27 24.32
N LEU A 356 9.10 1.24 24.92
CA LEU A 356 9.70 0.49 26.04
C LEU A 356 10.85 -0.44 25.60
N HIS A 357 11.01 -0.73 24.32
CA HIS A 357 12.04 -1.60 23.72
C HIS A 357 12.18 -2.96 24.44
N LEU A 358 11.05 -3.55 24.87
CA LEU A 358 11.06 -4.83 25.58
C LEU A 358 11.66 -5.90 24.69
N HIS A 359 12.75 -6.53 25.16
CA HIS A 359 13.40 -7.63 24.46
C HIS A 359 12.36 -8.70 24.07
N THR A 360 12.35 -9.14 22.84
CA THR A 360 11.43 -10.13 22.26
C THR A 360 9.93 -9.84 22.46
N TRP A 361 9.48 -9.56 23.70
CA TRP A 361 8.08 -9.25 24.02
C TRP A 361 7.57 -7.95 23.39
N GLY A 362 8.47 -7.05 23.04
CA GLY A 362 8.13 -5.79 22.33
C GLY A 362 7.39 -6.03 21.02
N VAL A 363 7.54 -7.21 20.42
CA VAL A 363 6.83 -7.59 19.18
C VAL A 363 5.31 -7.55 19.34
N LEU A 364 4.78 -7.83 20.54
CA LEU A 364 3.35 -7.81 20.83
C LEU A 364 2.73 -6.43 20.59
N PHE A 365 3.50 -5.35 20.75
CA PHE A 365 3.03 -3.98 20.56
C PHE A 365 3.04 -3.52 19.09
N ALA A 366 3.63 -4.28 18.19
CA ALA A 366 3.52 -4.07 16.75
C ALA A 366 2.12 -4.47 16.22
N PHE A 367 1.47 -5.47 16.82
CA PHE A 367 0.15 -5.95 16.38
C PHE A 367 -0.97 -4.91 16.53
N PRO A 368 -1.11 -4.17 17.64
CA PRO A 368 -2.04 -3.04 17.71
C PRO A 368 -1.86 -2.02 16.59
N LEU A 369 -0.62 -1.72 16.19
CA LEU A 369 -0.33 -0.79 15.11
C LEU A 369 -0.74 -1.34 13.73
N GLY A 370 -0.52 -2.64 13.49
CA GLY A 370 -1.04 -3.33 12.31
C GLY A 370 -2.58 -3.34 12.27
N ALA A 371 -3.22 -3.65 13.40
CA ALA A 371 -4.68 -3.63 13.54
C ALA A 371 -5.26 -2.21 13.31
N ALA A 372 -4.59 -1.17 13.81
CA ALA A 372 -5.00 0.22 13.65
C ALA A 372 -5.11 0.62 12.19
N MET A 373 -4.24 0.14 11.28
CA MET A 373 -4.33 0.42 9.85
C MET A 373 -5.68 -0.03 9.27
N THR A 374 -6.14 -1.22 9.63
CA THR A 374 -7.46 -1.73 9.22
C THR A 374 -8.59 -0.91 9.81
N LEU A 375 -8.52 -0.57 11.12
CA LEU A 375 -9.51 0.25 11.80
C LEU A 375 -9.64 1.63 11.19
N ILE A 376 -8.52 2.29 10.91
CA ILE A 376 -8.46 3.62 10.28
C ILE A 376 -9.07 3.55 8.88
N GLY A 377 -8.58 2.63 8.05
CA GLY A 377 -9.03 2.46 6.67
C GLY A 377 -10.54 2.23 6.59
N PHE A 378 -11.06 1.33 7.43
CA PHE A 378 -12.49 1.03 7.50
C PHE A 378 -13.31 2.23 7.98
N THR A 379 -12.93 2.85 9.10
CA THR A 379 -13.66 3.95 9.72
C THR A 379 -13.72 5.17 8.79
N VAL A 380 -12.58 5.56 8.23
CA VAL A 380 -12.51 6.71 7.30
C VAL A 380 -13.33 6.43 6.05
N SER A 381 -13.15 5.28 5.40
CA SER A 381 -13.88 4.94 4.17
C SER A 381 -15.38 4.82 4.41
N SER A 382 -15.80 4.12 5.47
CA SER A 382 -17.22 3.96 5.81
C SER A 382 -17.90 5.30 6.11
N THR A 383 -17.25 6.15 6.92
CA THR A 383 -17.82 7.46 7.29
C THR A 383 -17.86 8.43 6.11
N LEU A 384 -16.80 8.52 5.30
CA LEU A 384 -16.80 9.38 4.11
C LEU A 384 -17.85 8.94 3.10
N ASN A 385 -18.00 7.63 2.87
CA ASN A 385 -19.04 7.11 1.96
C ASN A 385 -20.47 7.45 2.39
N GLN A 386 -20.71 7.64 3.68
CA GLN A 386 -22.01 8.06 4.22
C GLN A 386 -22.23 9.57 4.16
N LEU A 387 -21.16 10.37 4.25
CA LEU A 387 -21.22 11.83 4.27
C LEU A 387 -21.24 12.46 2.89
N VAL A 388 -20.69 11.76 1.88
CA VAL A 388 -20.44 12.31 0.55
C VAL A 388 -21.51 11.82 -0.42
N ASP A 389 -22.13 12.76 -1.15
CA ASP A 389 -23.05 12.45 -2.23
C ASP A 389 -22.39 11.59 -3.31
N SER A 390 -23.16 10.76 -4.01
CA SER A 390 -22.69 9.85 -5.04
C SER A 390 -21.83 10.55 -6.11
N HIS A 391 -22.17 11.78 -6.46
CA HIS A 391 -21.50 12.58 -7.48
C HIS A 391 -20.05 13.00 -7.11
N HIS A 392 -19.76 13.24 -5.82
CA HIS A 392 -18.44 13.68 -5.32
C HIS A 392 -17.64 12.56 -4.66
N ARG A 393 -18.23 11.36 -4.50
CA ARG A 393 -17.66 10.27 -3.71
C ARG A 393 -16.29 9.82 -4.21
N ALA A 394 -16.17 9.56 -5.51
CA ALA A 394 -14.90 9.12 -6.11
C ALA A 394 -13.79 10.16 -5.90
N THR A 395 -14.11 11.44 -6.10
CA THR A 395 -13.17 12.57 -5.95
C THR A 395 -12.67 12.72 -4.51
N VAL A 396 -13.59 12.64 -3.52
CA VAL A 396 -13.23 12.76 -2.10
C VAL A 396 -12.40 11.56 -1.63
N LEU A 397 -12.72 10.35 -2.09
CA LEU A 397 -11.93 9.15 -1.75
C LEU A 397 -10.54 9.16 -2.38
N SER A 398 -10.39 9.68 -3.60
CA SER A 398 -9.09 9.89 -4.23
C SER A 398 -8.28 10.95 -3.47
N PHE A 399 -8.90 12.08 -3.14
CA PHE A 399 -8.26 13.13 -2.32
C PHE A 399 -7.79 12.61 -0.96
N LYS A 400 -8.57 11.72 -0.31
CA LYS A 400 -8.15 11.05 0.93
C LYS A 400 -6.81 10.35 0.75
N GLY A 401 -6.64 9.57 -0.34
CA GLY A 401 -5.39 8.86 -0.63
C GLY A 401 -4.19 9.81 -0.74
N VAL A 402 -4.38 10.90 -1.50
CA VAL A 402 -3.40 11.99 -1.65
C VAL A 402 -3.02 12.59 -0.29
N ALA A 403 -4.03 12.96 0.52
CA ALA A 403 -3.83 13.59 1.82
C ALA A 403 -3.07 12.67 2.79
N PHE A 404 -3.37 11.36 2.79
CA PHE A 404 -2.71 10.36 3.63
C PHE A 404 -1.23 10.17 3.25
N ASN A 405 -0.93 10.12 1.95
CA ASN A 405 0.46 10.01 1.48
C ASN A 405 1.27 11.27 1.79
N LEU A 406 0.66 12.44 1.64
CA LEU A 406 1.31 13.72 1.98
C LEU A 406 1.58 13.85 3.47
N ALA A 407 0.62 13.46 4.33
CA ALA A 407 0.80 13.46 5.78
C ALA A 407 1.89 12.47 6.22
N TYR A 408 1.93 11.28 5.62
CA TYR A 408 2.99 10.31 5.86
C TYR A 408 4.36 10.86 5.45
N ALA A 409 4.47 11.53 4.31
CA ALA A 409 5.71 12.18 3.89
C ALA A 409 6.13 13.30 4.88
N GLY A 410 5.18 14.10 5.34
CA GLY A 410 5.41 15.18 6.32
C GLY A 410 5.91 14.65 7.67
N ILE A 411 5.24 13.66 8.25
CA ILE A 411 5.68 13.07 9.54
C ILE A 411 7.02 12.34 9.39
N SER A 412 7.25 11.69 8.23
CA SER A 412 8.52 11.05 7.93
C SER A 412 9.66 12.07 7.89
N LEU A 413 9.44 13.24 7.30
CA LEU A 413 10.44 14.31 7.27
C LEU A 413 10.73 14.86 8.68
N LEU A 414 9.70 15.07 9.50
CA LEU A 414 9.88 15.49 10.91
C LEU A 414 10.65 14.44 11.71
N PHE A 415 10.38 13.15 11.48
CA PHE A 415 11.12 12.07 12.11
C PHE A 415 12.58 12.00 11.64
N ALA A 416 12.84 12.27 10.34
CA ALA A 416 14.20 12.38 9.81
C ALA A 416 14.99 13.54 10.47
N LEU A 417 14.34 14.68 10.68
CA LEU A 417 14.93 15.82 11.40
C LEU A 417 15.23 15.47 12.86
N ALA A 418 14.33 14.76 13.53
CA ALA A 418 14.55 14.28 14.90
C ALA A 418 15.76 13.32 14.97
N LEU A 419 15.86 12.36 14.03
CA LEU A 419 17.01 11.46 13.94
C LEU A 419 18.32 12.21 13.70
N HIS A 420 18.31 13.24 12.85
CA HIS A 420 19.49 14.06 12.59
C HIS A 420 19.95 14.86 13.82
N HIS A 421 19.01 15.26 14.67
CA HIS A 421 19.31 15.99 15.90
C HIS A 421 19.92 15.09 17.00
N PHE A 422 19.63 13.78 16.98
CA PHE A 422 20.25 12.84 17.90
C PHE A 422 21.66 12.47 17.44
N HIS A 423 22.66 12.89 18.22
CA HIS A 423 24.06 12.55 18.00
C HIS A 423 24.42 11.33 18.85
N GLY A 424 25.17 10.40 18.27
CA GLY A 424 25.67 9.21 18.96
C GLY A 424 26.43 8.30 18.01
N ALA A 425 27.31 7.47 18.57
CA ALA A 425 28.12 6.53 17.77
C ALA A 425 27.31 5.29 17.33
N ASP A 426 26.24 4.96 18.04
CA ASP A 426 25.43 3.77 17.77
C ASP A 426 24.10 4.11 17.08
N PRO A 427 23.93 3.71 15.78
CA PRO A 427 22.69 3.92 15.04
C PRO A 427 21.46 3.28 15.69
N SER A 428 21.63 2.16 16.39
CA SER A 428 20.53 1.46 17.07
C SER A 428 19.99 2.27 18.24
N ALA A 429 20.87 2.89 19.02
CA ALA A 429 20.50 3.77 20.12
C ALA A 429 19.79 5.05 19.64
N ILE A 430 20.20 5.60 18.50
CA ILE A 430 19.53 6.74 17.87
C ILE A 430 18.11 6.37 17.46
N LEU A 431 17.93 5.23 16.81
CA LEU A 431 16.62 4.75 16.40
C LEU A 431 15.70 4.46 17.60
N ALA A 432 16.24 3.88 18.67
CA ALA A 432 15.51 3.64 19.91
C ALA A 432 14.98 4.94 20.53
N LYS A 433 15.83 5.99 20.62
CA LYS A 433 15.41 7.31 21.10
C LYS A 433 14.33 7.93 20.21
N ALA A 434 14.43 7.77 18.91
CA ALA A 434 13.43 8.28 17.98
C ALA A 434 12.09 7.58 18.15
N PHE A 435 12.06 6.26 18.34
CA PHE A 435 10.83 5.54 18.64
C PHE A 435 10.19 5.98 19.95
N ALA A 436 10.99 6.34 20.96
CA ALA A 436 10.48 6.84 22.24
C ALA A 436 9.75 8.19 22.10
N LEU A 437 9.99 8.98 21.06
CA LEU A 437 9.28 10.22 20.79
C LEU A 437 7.90 10.02 20.17
N LEU A 438 7.63 8.91 19.50
CA LEU A 438 6.38 8.70 18.75
C LEU A 438 5.12 8.77 19.63
N PRO A 439 5.07 8.19 20.84
CA PRO A 439 3.92 8.36 21.74
C PRO A 439 3.66 9.82 22.11
N LEU A 440 4.73 10.58 22.42
CA LEU A 440 4.64 11.99 22.79
C LEU A 440 4.13 12.84 21.61
N TRP A 441 4.64 12.56 20.40
CA TRP A 441 4.13 13.16 19.17
C TRP A 441 2.63 12.90 19.01
N LEU A 442 2.19 11.64 19.13
CA LEU A 442 0.78 11.31 18.98
C LEU A 442 -0.09 12.02 20.03
N ILE A 443 0.32 12.02 21.31
CA ILE A 443 -0.40 12.71 22.38
C ILE A 443 -0.54 14.20 22.05
N LEU A 444 0.55 14.84 21.62
CA LEU A 444 0.55 16.26 21.28
C LEU A 444 -0.43 16.57 20.14
N VAL A 445 -0.26 15.90 18.99
CA VAL A 445 -1.07 16.21 17.81
C VAL A 445 -2.53 15.81 17.99
N TRP A 446 -2.80 14.72 18.70
CA TRP A 446 -4.17 14.29 19.00
C TRP A 446 -4.88 15.27 19.94
N SER A 447 -4.18 15.72 20.99
CA SER A 447 -4.72 16.74 21.91
C SER A 447 -5.02 18.05 21.20
N LEU A 448 -4.11 18.52 20.33
CA LEU A 448 -4.30 19.73 19.53
C LEU A 448 -5.53 19.59 18.60
N LEU A 449 -5.68 18.43 17.95
CA LEU A 449 -6.86 18.15 17.09
C LEU A 449 -8.17 18.23 17.90
N LEU A 450 -8.22 17.59 19.08
CA LEU A 450 -9.41 17.58 19.92
C LEU A 450 -9.75 19.00 20.42
N ILE A 451 -8.76 19.79 20.81
CA ILE A 451 -8.94 21.19 21.24
C ILE A 451 -9.48 22.02 20.07
N ALA A 452 -8.86 21.96 18.91
CA ALA A 452 -9.28 22.68 17.70
C ALA A 452 -10.72 22.34 17.29
N PHE A 453 -11.07 21.05 17.31
CA PHE A 453 -12.41 20.59 16.96
C PHE A 453 -13.46 20.99 18.02
N HIS A 454 -13.10 20.98 19.29
CA HIS A 454 -14.00 21.42 20.37
C HIS A 454 -14.29 22.92 20.29
N GLN A 455 -13.27 23.74 20.03
CA GLN A 455 -13.43 25.18 19.82
C GLN A 455 -14.30 25.47 18.60
N HIS A 456 -14.07 24.79 17.48
CA HIS A 456 -14.87 24.95 16.27
C HIS A 456 -16.35 24.60 16.50
N ARG A 457 -16.64 23.52 17.23
CA ARG A 457 -18.01 23.12 17.60
C ARG A 457 -18.69 24.18 18.47
N ARG A 458 -18.00 24.79 19.43
CA ARG A 458 -18.54 25.88 20.26
C ARG A 458 -18.90 27.09 19.42
N ILE A 459 -18.04 27.50 18.47
CA ILE A 459 -18.28 28.63 17.58
C ILE A 459 -19.50 28.39 16.68
N ILE A 460 -19.68 27.18 16.12
CA ILE A 460 -20.83 26.82 15.32
C ILE A 460 -22.11 26.86 16.16
N MET A 461 -22.09 26.32 17.40
CA MET A 461 -23.25 26.34 18.28
C MET A 461 -23.62 27.76 18.70
N GLN A 462 -22.66 28.65 18.95
CA GLN A 462 -22.90 30.05 19.25
C GLN A 462 -23.53 30.83 18.07
N LYS A 463 -23.12 30.52 16.82
CA LYS A 463 -23.73 31.10 15.62
C LYS A 463 -25.13 30.60 15.29
N LEU A 464 -25.51 29.42 15.80
CA LEU A 464 -26.85 28.86 15.63
C LEU A 464 -27.83 29.35 16.72
N THR A 465 -27.32 29.89 17.84
CA THR A 465 -28.10 30.44 18.95
C THR A 465 -28.18 31.95 18.95
N ALA A 466 -27.45 32.64 18.08
CA ALA A 466 -27.54 34.08 17.81
C ALA A 466 -28.32 34.34 16.51
#